data_5b7d3417de492f7fd09fe8146d056b74
#
_entry.id   5b7d3417de492f7fd09fe8146d056b74
#
_cell.length_a   1.000
_cell.length_b   1.000
_cell.length_c   1.000
_cell.angle_alpha   90.00
_cell.angle_beta   90.00
_cell.angle_gamma   90.00
#
_symmetry.space_group_name_H-M   'P 1'
#
loop_
_entity.id
_entity.type
_entity.pdbx_description
1 polymer ?
#
loop_
_entity_poly.entity_id
_entity_poly.type
_entity_poly.pdbx_seq_one_letter_code
_entity_poly.pdbx_strand_id
1 'polypeptide(L)' 'MQNPKILLLTSRNFDFDDCEFEVSNISYYYIIPAGKLKEQQIEFKDEVADDELLLVFFFKDGSYKVFSLARYNMTFSY' A
#
# COMPACT_ATOMS: atom_id res chain seq x y z
N MET A 1 -4.61 -12.21 -21.91
CA MET A 1 -3.97 -11.82 -20.64
C MET A 1 -5.03 -11.39 -19.64
N GLN A 2 -5.03 -12.00 -18.47
CA GLN A 2 -6.01 -11.66 -17.45
C GLN A 2 -5.48 -10.53 -16.58
N ASN A 3 -6.36 -9.60 -16.24
CA ASN A 3 -6.03 -8.56 -15.27
C ASN A 3 -6.25 -9.09 -13.86
N PRO A 4 -5.42 -8.70 -12.89
CA PRO A 4 -5.64 -9.11 -11.51
C PRO A 4 -6.94 -8.51 -10.98
N LYS A 5 -7.62 -9.25 -10.11
CA LYS A 5 -8.90 -8.82 -9.51
C LYS A 5 -8.72 -8.34 -8.09
N ILE A 6 -7.78 -8.91 -7.35
CA ILE A 6 -7.58 -8.66 -5.92
C ILE A 6 -6.13 -8.30 -5.67
N LEU A 7 -5.91 -7.26 -4.86
CA LEU A 7 -4.62 -6.92 -4.29
C LEU A 7 -4.58 -7.43 -2.86
N LEU A 8 -3.63 -8.32 -2.56
CA LEU A 8 -3.46 -8.90 -1.23
C LEU A 8 -2.23 -8.29 -0.56
N LEU A 9 -2.40 -7.84 0.67
CA LEU A 9 -1.32 -7.37 1.52
C LEU A 9 -1.27 -8.28 2.74
N THR A 10 -0.24 -9.11 2.82
CA THR A 10 -0.08 -10.08 3.90
C THR A 10 1.07 -9.66 4.81
N SER A 11 0.83 -9.70 6.12
CA SER A 11 1.85 -9.34 7.10
C SER A 11 3.03 -10.31 7.04
N ARG A 12 4.26 -9.77 6.98
CA ARG A 12 5.47 -10.59 6.90
C ARG A 12 5.75 -11.36 8.18
N ASN A 13 5.38 -10.80 9.33
CA ASN A 13 5.73 -11.35 10.63
C ASN A 13 4.49 -11.71 11.46
N PHE A 14 3.32 -11.76 10.84
CA PHE A 14 2.05 -12.02 11.51
C PHE A 14 1.72 -11.00 12.62
N ASP A 15 2.36 -9.82 12.58
CA ASP A 15 2.14 -8.75 13.56
C ASP A 15 0.93 -7.89 13.23
N PHE A 16 0.44 -7.96 12.00
CA PHE A 16 -0.66 -7.15 11.51
C PHE A 16 -1.67 -8.04 10.80
N ASP A 17 -2.88 -7.54 10.66
CA ASP A 17 -3.92 -8.25 9.92
C ASP A 17 -3.65 -8.17 8.41
N ASP A 18 -3.97 -9.25 7.71
CA ASP A 18 -3.93 -9.25 6.26
C ASP A 18 -5.06 -8.38 5.72
N CYS A 19 -4.79 -7.72 4.60
CA CYS A 19 -5.75 -6.86 3.93
C CYS A 19 -5.92 -7.29 2.49
N GLU A 20 -7.16 -7.18 1.98
CA GLU A 20 -7.38 -7.42 0.55
C GLU A 20 -8.28 -6.33 -0.02
N PHE A 21 -8.00 -5.95 -1.26
CA PHE A 21 -8.69 -4.86 -1.94
C PHE A 21 -9.03 -5.28 -3.35
N GLU A 22 -10.21 -4.87 -3.83
CA GLU A 22 -10.57 -5.08 -5.23
C GLU A 22 -9.79 -4.10 -6.09
N VAL A 23 -9.07 -4.62 -7.07
CA VAL A 23 -8.27 -3.78 -7.99
C VAL A 23 -9.15 -2.79 -8.74
N SER A 24 -10.41 -3.16 -9.03
CA SER A 24 -11.34 -2.28 -9.72
C SER A 24 -11.67 -1.00 -8.95
N ASN A 25 -11.47 -1.01 -7.63
CA ASN A 25 -11.70 0.17 -6.78
C ASN A 25 -10.46 1.05 -6.63
N ILE A 26 -9.32 0.60 -7.14
CA ILE A 26 -8.05 1.34 -7.04
C ILE A 26 -7.89 2.19 -8.30
N SER A 27 -7.70 3.50 -8.09
CA SER A 27 -7.45 4.42 -9.19
C SER A 27 -6.01 4.32 -9.68
N TYR A 28 -5.06 4.40 -8.75
CA TYR A 28 -3.63 4.24 -9.06
C TYR A 28 -2.86 4.01 -7.75
N TYR A 29 -1.61 3.60 -7.88
CA TYR A 29 -0.73 3.43 -6.74
C TYR A 29 0.70 3.78 -7.14
N TYR A 30 1.54 4.04 -6.12
CA TYR A 30 2.97 4.22 -6.33
C TYR A 30 3.73 3.77 -5.07
N ILE A 31 5.03 3.58 -5.23
CA ILE A 31 5.94 3.21 -4.14
C ILE A 31 6.92 4.37 -3.97
N ILE A 32 7.08 4.81 -2.72
CA ILE A 32 7.86 6.00 -2.40
C ILE A 32 8.61 5.80 -1.08
N PRO A 33 9.85 6.30 -0.94
CA PRO A 33 10.51 6.30 0.37
C PRO A 33 9.74 7.17 1.37
N ALA A 34 9.69 6.72 2.63
CA ALA A 34 8.92 7.40 3.67
C ALA A 34 9.34 8.87 3.85
N GLY A 35 10.63 9.16 3.69
CA GLY A 35 11.12 10.53 3.82
C GLY A 35 10.58 11.51 2.80
N LYS A 36 10.03 11.01 1.68
CA LYS A 36 9.43 11.85 0.64
C LYS A 36 7.91 11.96 0.77
N LEU A 37 7.33 11.24 1.71
CA LEU A 37 5.87 11.20 1.84
C LEU A 37 5.29 12.58 2.17
N LYS A 38 6.01 13.38 2.96
CA LYS A 38 5.56 14.73 3.33
C LYS A 38 5.38 15.63 2.12
N GLU A 39 6.19 15.45 1.08
CA GLU A 39 6.09 16.23 -0.14
C GLU A 39 4.80 15.93 -0.91
N GLN A 40 4.22 14.77 -0.66
CA GLN A 40 2.97 14.33 -1.28
C GLN A 40 1.73 14.71 -0.46
N GLN A 41 1.92 15.36 0.69
CA GLN A 41 0.83 15.74 1.61
C GLN A 41 0.02 14.53 2.08
N ILE A 42 0.69 13.41 2.26
CA ILE A 42 0.07 12.17 2.73
C ILE A 42 0.54 11.90 4.15
N GLU A 43 -0.41 11.61 5.04
CA GLU A 43 -0.11 11.29 6.43
C GLU A 43 0.10 9.80 6.62
N PHE A 44 1.13 9.45 7.37
CA PHE A 44 1.37 8.07 7.81
C PHE A 44 1.77 8.13 9.27
N LYS A 45 0.97 7.51 10.12
CA LYS A 45 1.10 7.66 11.57
C LYS A 45 2.16 6.78 12.20
N ASP A 46 2.57 5.71 11.53
CA ASP A 46 3.56 4.81 12.07
C ASP A 46 4.96 5.39 11.94
N GLU A 47 5.82 5.10 12.92
CA GLU A 47 7.21 5.48 12.84
C GLU A 47 7.94 4.55 11.89
N VAL A 48 8.58 5.14 10.88
CA VAL A 48 9.32 4.40 9.86
C VAL A 48 10.60 5.17 9.55
N ALA A 49 11.62 4.45 9.10
CA ALA A 49 12.85 5.08 8.63
C ALA A 49 12.61 5.84 7.33
N ASP A 50 13.38 6.90 7.07
CA ASP A 50 13.20 7.72 5.88
C ASP A 50 13.41 6.95 4.57
N ASP A 51 14.21 5.88 4.60
CA ASP A 51 14.50 5.05 3.43
C ASP A 51 13.54 3.84 3.31
N GLU A 52 12.63 3.65 4.27
CA GLU A 52 11.67 2.56 4.20
C GLU A 52 10.68 2.83 3.06
N LEU A 53 10.46 1.82 2.22
CA LEU A 53 9.56 1.96 1.08
C LEU A 53 8.11 1.78 1.51
N LEU A 54 7.28 2.72 1.10
CA LEU A 54 5.85 2.71 1.39
C LEU A 54 5.06 2.55 0.09
N LEU A 55 4.03 1.72 0.17
CA LEU A 55 3.05 1.57 -0.90
C LEU A 55 1.88 2.49 -0.59
N VAL A 56 1.60 3.41 -1.49
CA VAL A 56 0.46 4.33 -1.37
C VAL A 56 -0.49 4.04 -2.52
N PHE A 57 -1.75 3.79 -2.22
CA PHE A 57 -2.72 3.63 -3.29
C PHE A 57 -3.99 4.42 -3.00
N PHE A 58 -4.56 4.92 -4.10
CA PHE A 58 -5.73 5.78 -4.08
C PHE A 58 -6.92 5.03 -4.66
N PHE A 59 -8.03 5.14 -3.97
CA PHE A 59 -9.28 4.55 -4.42
C PHE A 59 -10.06 5.53 -5.29
N LYS A 60 -10.99 5.00 -6.06
CA LYS A 60 -11.81 5.83 -6.96
C LYS A 60 -12.72 6.79 -6.22
N ASP A 61 -12.98 6.53 -4.94
CA ASP A 61 -13.77 7.43 -4.10
C ASP A 61 -12.98 8.62 -3.54
N GLY A 62 -11.68 8.70 -3.83
CA GLY A 62 -10.80 9.77 -3.36
C GLY A 62 -10.06 9.47 -2.07
N SER A 63 -10.33 8.35 -1.42
CA SER A 63 -9.59 7.95 -0.23
C SER A 63 -8.25 7.30 -0.62
N TYR A 64 -7.36 7.16 0.36
CA TYR A 64 -6.06 6.52 0.14
C TYR A 64 -5.69 5.65 1.34
N LYS A 65 -4.76 4.71 1.11
CA LYS A 65 -4.15 3.91 2.16
C LYS A 65 -2.65 3.80 1.94
N VAL A 66 -1.91 3.65 3.04
CA VAL A 66 -0.45 3.55 3.01
C VAL A 66 -0.04 2.30 3.76
N PHE A 67 0.85 1.50 3.15
CA PHE A 67 1.39 0.29 3.77
C PHE A 67 2.90 0.26 3.61
N SER A 68 3.60 -0.18 4.67
CA SER A 68 5.05 -0.36 4.60
C SER A 68 5.36 -1.69 3.92
N LEU A 69 6.18 -1.66 2.87
CA LEU A 69 6.62 -2.87 2.18
C LEU A 69 7.63 -3.67 2.99
N ALA A 70 8.18 -3.10 4.08
CA ALA A 70 9.00 -3.86 5.03
C ALA A 70 8.13 -4.75 5.92
N ARG A 71 6.85 -4.40 6.09
CA ARG A 71 5.92 -5.11 6.98
C ARG A 71 4.93 -5.99 6.24
N TYR A 72 4.69 -5.74 4.95
CA TYR A 72 3.69 -6.44 4.15
C TYR A 72 4.29 -6.96 2.84
N ASN A 73 3.85 -8.14 2.45
CA ASN A 73 4.04 -8.64 1.09
C ASN A 73 2.85 -8.20 0.24
N MET A 74 3.12 -7.77 -0.98
CA MET A 74 2.09 -7.39 -1.93
C MET A 74 1.99 -8.48 -3.00
N THR A 75 0.78 -8.99 -3.21
CA THR A 75 0.52 -10.03 -4.19
C THR A 75 -0.77 -9.72 -4.92
N PHE A 76 -0.82 -10.00 -6.22
CA PHE A 76 -2.05 -9.90 -6.99
C PHE A 76 -2.65 -11.28 -7.21
N SER A 77 -3.97 -11.36 -7.08
CA SER A 77 -4.73 -12.57 -7.33
C SER A 77 -5.62 -12.38 -8.56
N TYR A 78 -5.69 -13.39 -9.39
CA TYR A 78 -6.46 -13.37 -10.65
C TYR A 78 -7.79 -14.19 -10.52
#